data_9eec7300f099d099021090459460cd60
#
_entry.id   9eec7300f099d099021090459460cd60
#
_cell.length_a   1.000
_cell.length_b   1.000
_cell.length_c   1.000
_cell.angle_alpha   90.00
_cell.angle_beta   90.00
_cell.angle_gamma   90.00
#
_symmetry.space_group_name_H-M   'P 1'
#
loop_
_entity.id
_entity.type
_entity.pdbx_description
1 polymer ?
#
loop_
_entity_poly.entity_id
_entity_poly.type
_entity_poly.pdbx_seq_one_letter_code
_entity_poly.pdbx_strand_id
1 'polypeptide(L)'
;MIEEDYEAWEAYPQYRWVFNKLELSMRLGYDCGPACVPIKNAGNYIIRPTYNLYGMGIGAHKKFLDPSIHGEEMIHHKHIPPGYFWCEWFDGNHQSVDFIKDNNHWVPFHTMTGKHEDKHNLTKFIEWEVTEPEITLPDWLHDITTEKYLNVETRGGKIIEVHLRSGNDMLWDHDVGTKVIPVWKGVNYKEYEHLPFIKNFHPEEHKYEADGNLSDIRLGYYVNKK
;
A
#
# COMPACT_ATOMS: atom_id res chain seq x y z
N MET A 1 -3.54 2.86 21.00
CA MET A 1 -3.56 3.40 19.61
C MET A 1 -3.53 2.18 18.71
N ILE A 2 -4.34 2.14 17.67
CA ILE A 2 -4.32 1.03 16.70
C ILE A 2 -3.12 1.27 15.78
N GLU A 3 -2.22 0.30 15.71
CA GLU A 3 -0.96 0.40 14.94
C GLU A 3 -0.94 -0.56 13.75
N GLU A 4 -1.68 -1.67 13.85
CA GLU A 4 -1.70 -2.71 12.83
C GLU A 4 -3.09 -2.96 12.26
N ASP A 5 -3.16 -3.45 11.02
CA ASP A 5 -4.43 -3.70 10.35
C ASP A 5 -5.23 -4.85 11.00
N TYR A 6 -4.57 -5.83 11.61
CA TYR A 6 -5.29 -6.89 12.32
C TYR A 6 -5.97 -6.36 13.59
N GLU A 7 -5.39 -5.35 14.27
CA GLU A 7 -6.02 -4.68 15.42
C GLU A 7 -7.24 -3.86 14.95
N ALA A 8 -7.09 -3.13 13.83
CA ALA A 8 -8.18 -2.38 13.22
C ALA A 8 -9.31 -3.31 12.73
N TRP A 9 -8.97 -4.48 12.20
CA TRP A 9 -9.93 -5.52 11.83
C TRP A 9 -10.80 -5.98 13.01
N GLU A 10 -10.20 -6.14 14.19
CA GLU A 10 -10.94 -6.50 15.41
C GLU A 10 -11.73 -5.32 15.99
N ALA A 11 -11.16 -4.12 15.96
CA ALA A 11 -11.78 -2.92 16.52
C ALA A 11 -13.00 -2.42 15.70
N TYR A 12 -12.98 -2.61 14.37
CA TYR A 12 -14.00 -2.04 13.46
C TYR A 12 -14.68 -3.11 12.59
N PRO A 13 -15.42 -4.07 13.18
CA PRO A 13 -16.02 -5.18 12.44
C PRO A 13 -16.99 -4.72 11.33
N GLN A 14 -17.65 -3.56 11.48
CA GLN A 14 -18.57 -2.98 10.49
C GLN A 14 -17.86 -2.47 9.23
N TYR A 15 -16.56 -2.23 9.31
CA TYR A 15 -15.75 -1.71 8.19
C TYR A 15 -14.74 -2.72 7.64
N ARG A 16 -14.82 -4.00 8.01
CA ARG A 16 -13.90 -5.05 7.53
C ARG A 16 -13.84 -5.17 6.00
N TRP A 17 -14.88 -4.73 5.32
CA TRP A 17 -14.94 -4.72 3.86
C TRP A 17 -13.86 -3.84 3.20
N VAL A 18 -13.32 -2.80 3.87
CA VAL A 18 -12.23 -1.96 3.31
C VAL A 18 -10.94 -2.76 3.13
N PHE A 19 -10.72 -3.79 3.96
CA PHE A 19 -9.55 -4.67 3.85
C PHE A 19 -9.71 -5.70 2.73
N ASN A 20 -10.93 -5.87 2.19
CA ASN A 20 -11.18 -6.66 0.99
C ASN A 20 -10.84 -5.82 -0.24
N LYS A 21 -9.60 -5.96 -0.73
CA LYS A 21 -9.08 -5.16 -1.85
C LYS A 21 -9.85 -5.34 -3.15
N LEU A 22 -10.49 -6.50 -3.36
CA LEU A 22 -11.39 -6.72 -4.49
C LEU A 22 -12.68 -5.90 -4.32
N GLU A 23 -13.32 -5.97 -3.16
CA GLU A 23 -14.54 -5.21 -2.89
C GLU A 23 -14.27 -3.69 -2.94
N LEU A 24 -13.16 -3.24 -2.36
CA LEU A 24 -12.72 -1.85 -2.44
C LEU A 24 -12.54 -1.41 -3.91
N SER A 25 -11.85 -2.20 -4.73
CA SER A 25 -11.65 -1.91 -6.16
C SER A 25 -12.97 -1.85 -6.93
N MET A 26 -13.90 -2.75 -6.64
CA MET A 26 -15.25 -2.74 -7.26
C MET A 26 -16.05 -1.50 -6.87
N ARG A 27 -16.02 -1.07 -5.61
CA ARG A 27 -16.70 0.15 -5.13
C ARG A 27 -16.11 1.42 -5.75
N LEU A 28 -14.81 1.41 -6.07
CA LEU A 28 -14.11 2.50 -6.77
C LEU A 28 -14.35 2.48 -8.30
N GLY A 29 -15.06 1.47 -8.82
CA GLY A 29 -15.41 1.35 -10.23
C GLY A 29 -14.25 0.91 -11.13
N TYR A 30 -13.21 0.28 -10.57
CA TYR A 30 -12.07 -0.20 -11.32
C TYR A 30 -12.39 -1.47 -12.11
N ASP A 31 -11.69 -1.67 -13.24
CA ASP A 31 -11.76 -2.94 -13.96
C ASP A 31 -10.99 -4.01 -13.16
N CYS A 32 -11.73 -4.89 -12.50
CA CYS A 32 -11.19 -5.88 -11.59
C CYS A 32 -12.12 -7.11 -11.50
N GLY A 33 -11.57 -8.23 -11.03
CA GLY A 33 -12.35 -9.44 -10.79
C GLY A 33 -11.54 -10.54 -10.12
N PRO A 34 -12.22 -11.52 -9.50
CA PRO A 34 -11.56 -12.72 -9.01
C PRO A 34 -11.11 -13.62 -10.15
N ALA A 35 -10.41 -14.72 -9.81
CA ALA A 35 -10.17 -15.81 -10.77
C ALA A 35 -11.49 -16.23 -11.43
N CYS A 36 -11.44 -16.62 -12.69
CA CYS A 36 -12.59 -17.01 -13.51
C CYS A 36 -13.53 -15.88 -13.98
N VAL A 37 -13.24 -14.63 -13.65
CA VAL A 37 -13.90 -13.48 -14.29
C VAL A 37 -13.01 -13.00 -15.44
N PRO A 38 -13.53 -12.93 -16.70
CA PRO A 38 -12.74 -12.55 -17.86
C PRO A 38 -12.32 -11.08 -17.80
N ILE A 39 -11.07 -10.83 -18.20
CA ILE A 39 -10.60 -9.48 -18.51
C ILE A 39 -11.21 -9.04 -19.84
N LYS A 40 -11.46 -7.74 -20.00
CA LYS A 40 -12.07 -7.19 -21.22
C LYS A 40 -11.06 -6.80 -22.26
N ASN A 41 -9.92 -6.26 -21.81
CA ASN A 41 -8.92 -5.65 -22.68
C ASN A 41 -7.53 -6.23 -22.42
N ALA A 42 -6.69 -6.28 -23.46
CA ALA A 42 -5.28 -6.57 -23.29
C ALA A 42 -4.60 -5.40 -22.54
N GLY A 43 -3.77 -5.71 -21.55
CA GLY A 43 -3.10 -4.69 -20.76
C GLY A 43 -2.31 -5.22 -19.59
N ASN A 44 -1.74 -4.28 -18.85
CA ASN A 44 -1.11 -4.58 -17.58
C ASN A 44 -2.15 -4.62 -16.46
N TYR A 45 -2.05 -5.63 -15.63
CA TYR A 45 -2.88 -5.84 -14.47
C TYR A 45 -2.01 -6.08 -13.24
N ILE A 46 -2.53 -5.76 -12.07
CA ILE A 46 -1.99 -6.21 -10.79
C ILE A 46 -2.73 -7.48 -10.38
N ILE A 47 -1.98 -8.52 -10.05
CA ILE A 47 -2.50 -9.73 -9.39
C ILE A 47 -2.08 -9.64 -7.92
N ARG A 48 -3.02 -9.69 -7.00
CA ARG A 48 -2.72 -9.54 -5.57
C ARG A 48 -3.72 -10.26 -4.68
N PRO A 49 -3.36 -10.58 -3.42
CA PRO A 49 -4.27 -11.15 -2.45
C PRO A 49 -5.49 -10.25 -2.22
N THR A 50 -6.65 -10.86 -2.04
CA THR A 50 -7.89 -10.16 -1.67
C THR A 50 -7.78 -9.51 -0.28
N TYR A 51 -7.13 -10.21 0.66
CA TYR A 51 -6.82 -9.72 2.00
C TYR A 51 -5.32 -9.79 2.27
N ASN A 52 -4.80 -8.77 2.90
CA ASN A 52 -3.45 -8.75 3.46
C ASN A 52 -3.43 -7.79 4.65
N LEU A 53 -3.55 -8.35 5.87
CA LEU A 53 -3.55 -7.58 7.11
C LEU A 53 -2.14 -7.35 7.69
N TYR A 54 -1.11 -7.85 7.01
CA TYR A 54 0.28 -7.75 7.44
C TYR A 54 1.12 -6.78 6.60
N GLY A 55 0.50 -6.06 5.66
CA GLY A 55 1.12 -5.01 4.88
C GLY A 55 2.11 -5.46 3.80
N MET A 56 3.00 -4.55 3.38
CA MET A 56 4.15 -4.76 2.49
C MET A 56 3.84 -5.25 1.08
N GLY A 57 2.58 -5.21 0.60
CA GLY A 57 2.24 -5.63 -0.76
C GLY A 57 2.58 -7.09 -1.10
N ILE A 58 2.73 -7.94 -0.08
CA ILE A 58 3.14 -9.35 -0.22
C ILE A 58 2.23 -10.09 -1.19
N GLY A 59 2.84 -10.81 -2.15
CA GLY A 59 2.13 -11.59 -3.18
C GLY A 59 1.59 -10.76 -4.34
N ALA A 60 1.69 -9.43 -4.29
CA ALA A 60 1.29 -8.57 -5.40
C ALA A 60 2.34 -8.58 -6.52
N HIS A 61 1.91 -8.74 -7.76
CA HIS A 61 2.79 -8.68 -8.92
C HIS A 61 2.08 -8.14 -10.16
N LYS A 62 2.83 -7.39 -10.98
CA LYS A 62 2.36 -6.89 -12.27
C LYS A 62 2.39 -8.00 -13.31
N LYS A 63 1.34 -8.12 -14.11
CA LYS A 63 1.23 -9.11 -15.19
C LYS A 63 0.56 -8.49 -16.40
N PHE A 64 1.13 -8.74 -17.60
CA PHE A 64 0.43 -8.45 -18.86
C PHE A 64 -0.54 -9.59 -19.16
N LEU A 65 -1.80 -9.27 -19.37
CA LEU A 65 -2.87 -10.21 -19.73
C LEU A 65 -3.47 -9.78 -21.06
N ASP A 66 -3.76 -10.76 -21.92
CA ASP A 66 -4.38 -10.56 -23.24
C ASP A 66 -5.47 -11.62 -23.46
N PRO A 67 -6.75 -11.23 -23.51
CA PRO A 67 -7.84 -12.17 -23.68
C PRO A 67 -7.79 -12.90 -25.02
N SER A 68 -7.15 -12.33 -26.05
CA SER A 68 -7.03 -12.98 -27.37
C SER A 68 -6.02 -14.13 -27.41
N ILE A 69 -4.98 -14.05 -26.57
CA ILE A 69 -3.90 -15.06 -26.54
C ILE A 69 -4.22 -16.15 -25.51
N HIS A 70 -4.86 -15.76 -24.43
CA HIS A 70 -4.96 -16.60 -23.26
C HIS A 70 -6.36 -17.21 -23.06
N GLY A 71 -7.33 -16.78 -23.87
CA GLY A 71 -8.70 -17.31 -23.86
C GLY A 71 -9.36 -17.27 -22.47
N GLU A 72 -10.53 -17.86 -22.39
CA GLU A 72 -11.24 -18.03 -21.09
C GLU A 72 -10.43 -18.91 -20.11
N GLU A 73 -9.60 -19.83 -20.61
CA GLU A 73 -8.80 -20.72 -19.77
C GLU A 73 -7.71 -20.01 -18.96
N MET A 74 -7.23 -18.83 -19.36
CA MET A 74 -6.13 -18.14 -18.68
C MET A 74 -6.53 -17.50 -17.37
N ILE A 75 -7.76 -17.20 -17.23
CA ILE A 75 -8.31 -16.60 -16.00
C ILE A 75 -8.57 -17.67 -14.93
N HIS A 76 -8.33 -18.95 -15.28
CA HIS A 76 -8.37 -20.05 -14.34
C HIS A 76 -7.17 -20.06 -13.39
N HIS A 77 -7.34 -20.80 -12.29
CA HIS A 77 -6.44 -20.97 -11.13
C HIS A 77 -4.94 -21.10 -11.38
N LYS A 78 -4.49 -21.38 -12.62
CA LYS A 78 -3.07 -21.41 -12.97
C LYS A 78 -2.38 -20.06 -12.94
N HIS A 79 -3.12 -18.97 -13.08
CA HIS A 79 -2.58 -17.62 -13.21
C HIS A 79 -3.00 -16.67 -12.11
N ILE A 80 -4.12 -16.98 -11.44
CA ILE A 80 -4.63 -16.24 -10.28
C ILE A 80 -4.92 -17.28 -9.18
N PRO A 81 -4.04 -17.40 -8.16
CA PRO A 81 -4.22 -18.34 -7.08
C PRO A 81 -5.54 -18.12 -6.30
N PRO A 82 -6.07 -19.14 -5.61
CA PRO A 82 -7.16 -18.95 -4.67
C PRO A 82 -6.88 -17.84 -3.67
N GLY A 83 -7.88 -16.96 -3.43
CA GLY A 83 -7.72 -15.81 -2.55
C GLY A 83 -7.07 -14.59 -3.19
N TYR A 84 -6.70 -14.67 -4.48
CA TYR A 84 -6.20 -13.56 -5.26
C TYR A 84 -7.25 -13.04 -6.24
N PHE A 85 -7.03 -11.79 -6.72
CA PHE A 85 -7.83 -11.17 -7.76
C PHE A 85 -6.93 -10.37 -8.71
N TRP A 86 -7.47 -10.00 -9.87
CA TRP A 86 -6.84 -9.09 -10.81
C TRP A 86 -7.52 -7.73 -10.75
N CYS A 87 -6.77 -6.67 -10.95
CA CYS A 87 -7.26 -5.31 -11.12
C CYS A 87 -6.42 -4.61 -12.18
N GLU A 88 -6.98 -3.66 -12.89
CA GLU A 88 -6.24 -2.82 -13.83
C GLU A 88 -5.00 -2.20 -13.17
N TRP A 89 -3.93 -2.05 -13.93
CA TRP A 89 -2.69 -1.45 -13.45
C TRP A 89 -2.79 0.06 -13.49
N PHE A 90 -2.41 0.71 -12.41
CA PHE A 90 -2.29 2.17 -12.34
C PHE A 90 -0.81 2.58 -12.46
N ASP A 91 -0.55 3.55 -13.32
CA ASP A 91 0.73 4.23 -13.40
C ASP A 91 0.71 5.51 -12.53
N GLY A 92 1.91 6.04 -12.24
CA GLY A 92 2.08 7.24 -11.42
C GLY A 92 2.69 6.99 -10.06
N ASN A 93 2.70 8.03 -9.24
CA ASN A 93 3.29 8.01 -7.91
C ASN A 93 2.54 7.07 -6.97
N HIS A 94 3.28 6.37 -6.13
CA HIS A 94 2.73 5.68 -4.98
C HIS A 94 2.73 6.66 -3.80
N GLN A 95 1.57 6.97 -3.25
CA GLN A 95 1.45 7.80 -2.06
C GLN A 95 0.78 7.04 -0.93
N SER A 96 1.28 7.26 0.29
CA SER A 96 0.63 6.96 1.55
C SER A 96 0.15 8.27 2.15
N VAL A 97 -1.15 8.41 2.33
CA VAL A 97 -1.80 9.65 2.79
C VAL A 97 -2.53 9.38 4.10
N ASP A 98 -2.11 10.05 5.15
CA ASP A 98 -2.77 10.04 6.43
C ASP A 98 -3.80 11.15 6.53
N PHE A 99 -4.99 10.78 6.99
CA PHE A 99 -6.11 11.66 7.21
C PHE A 99 -6.49 11.71 8.69
N ILE A 100 -6.94 12.87 9.11
CA ILE A 100 -7.55 13.10 10.42
C ILE A 100 -9.00 13.55 10.25
N LYS A 101 -9.88 13.16 11.17
CA LYS A 101 -11.29 13.56 11.13
C LYS A 101 -11.45 15.00 11.62
N ASP A 102 -11.98 15.86 10.75
CA ASP A 102 -12.40 17.22 11.09
C ASP A 102 -13.84 17.45 10.62
N ASN A 103 -14.73 17.85 11.54
CA ASN A 103 -16.15 18.14 11.27
C ASN A 103 -16.83 17.06 10.38
N ASN A 104 -16.63 15.79 10.72
CA ASN A 104 -17.11 14.60 9.97
C ASN A 104 -16.49 14.38 8.57
N HIS A 105 -15.49 15.15 8.19
CA HIS A 105 -14.73 14.94 6.97
C HIS A 105 -13.32 14.44 7.27
N TRP A 106 -12.79 13.57 6.43
CA TRP A 106 -11.39 13.19 6.47
C TRP A 106 -10.57 14.25 5.74
N VAL A 107 -9.65 14.89 6.46
CA VAL A 107 -8.75 15.92 5.93
C VAL A 107 -7.32 15.36 5.93
N PRO A 108 -6.60 15.42 4.81
CA PRO A 108 -5.21 14.95 4.77
C PRO A 108 -4.34 15.85 5.65
N PHE A 109 -3.44 15.24 6.43
CA PHE A 109 -2.50 15.98 7.26
C PHE A 109 -1.05 15.57 7.06
N HIS A 110 -0.81 14.40 6.48
CA HIS A 110 0.52 13.93 6.14
C HIS A 110 0.49 13.08 4.89
N THR A 111 1.45 13.26 4.01
CA THR A 111 1.54 12.51 2.75
C THR A 111 2.99 12.19 2.43
N MET A 112 3.24 10.96 2.08
CA MET A 112 4.54 10.50 1.61
C MET A 112 4.42 9.87 0.23
N THR A 113 5.31 10.26 -0.68
CA THR A 113 5.46 9.65 -2.00
C THR A 113 6.63 8.67 -1.97
N GLY A 114 6.35 7.42 -2.28
CA GLY A 114 7.31 6.32 -2.25
C GLY A 114 7.95 6.06 -3.61
N LYS A 115 9.26 5.79 -3.61
CA LYS A 115 10.03 5.38 -4.78
C LYS A 115 10.50 3.95 -4.59
N HIS A 116 10.12 3.06 -5.51
CA HIS A 116 10.60 1.68 -5.54
C HIS A 116 12.01 1.56 -6.12
N GLU A 117 12.76 0.56 -5.68
CA GLU A 117 14.08 0.20 -6.23
C GLU A 117 13.98 -0.16 -7.70
N ASP A 118 13.01 -0.98 -8.04
CA ASP A 118 12.66 -1.38 -9.39
C ASP A 118 11.13 -1.28 -9.56
N LYS A 119 10.69 -0.82 -10.72
CA LYS A 119 9.27 -0.78 -11.07
C LYS A 119 8.57 -2.15 -11.06
N HIS A 120 9.32 -3.23 -10.98
CA HIS A 120 8.83 -4.61 -10.85
C HIS A 120 8.77 -5.09 -9.40
N ASN A 121 9.52 -4.46 -8.49
CA ASN A 121 9.46 -4.74 -7.05
C ASN A 121 8.48 -3.77 -6.40
N LEU A 122 7.28 -4.25 -6.06
CA LEU A 122 6.20 -3.44 -5.50
C LEU A 122 6.26 -3.35 -3.96
N THR A 123 7.16 -4.09 -3.32
CA THR A 123 7.22 -4.20 -1.87
C THR A 123 8.35 -3.40 -1.24
N LYS A 124 9.43 -3.14 -1.98
CA LYS A 124 10.62 -2.48 -1.44
C LYS A 124 10.74 -1.05 -1.94
N PHE A 125 10.57 -0.13 -1.02
CA PHE A 125 10.84 1.28 -1.24
C PHE A 125 12.29 1.61 -0.88
N ILE A 126 12.93 2.45 -1.70
CA ILE A 126 14.29 2.94 -1.48
C ILE A 126 14.32 4.38 -0.97
N GLU A 127 13.28 5.14 -1.19
CA GLU A 127 13.13 6.52 -0.75
C GLU A 127 11.65 6.83 -0.57
N TRP A 128 11.35 7.65 0.45
CA TRP A 128 10.09 8.33 0.61
C TRP A 128 10.34 9.83 0.66
N GLU A 129 9.44 10.62 0.11
CA GLU A 129 9.49 12.08 0.18
C GLU A 129 8.16 12.60 0.74
N VAL A 130 8.22 13.52 1.72
CA VAL A 130 7.04 14.23 2.20
C VAL A 130 6.54 15.17 1.10
N THR A 131 5.29 14.99 0.68
CA THR A 131 4.70 15.69 -0.47
C THR A 131 3.29 16.16 -0.16
N GLU A 132 2.69 16.90 -1.09
CA GLU A 132 1.26 17.17 -1.07
C GLU A 132 0.46 15.97 -1.58
N PRO A 133 -0.78 15.77 -1.09
CA PRO A 133 -1.63 14.67 -1.54
C PRO A 133 -2.15 14.90 -2.98
N GLU A 134 -2.13 13.84 -3.79
CA GLU A 134 -2.69 13.81 -5.15
C GLU A 134 -4.10 13.19 -5.20
N ILE A 135 -4.79 13.10 -4.06
CA ILE A 135 -6.07 12.40 -3.94
C ILE A 135 -7.16 13.28 -3.32
N THR A 136 -8.39 13.09 -3.81
CA THR A 136 -9.62 13.47 -3.13
C THR A 136 -10.39 12.19 -2.80
N LEU A 137 -10.80 12.04 -1.54
CA LEU A 137 -11.56 10.87 -1.11
C LEU A 137 -12.98 10.91 -1.71
N PRO A 138 -13.52 9.76 -2.16
CA PRO A 138 -14.93 9.67 -2.52
C PRO A 138 -15.82 9.84 -1.27
N ASP A 139 -17.01 10.42 -1.46
CA ASP A 139 -17.92 10.80 -0.36
C ASP A 139 -18.20 9.65 0.62
N TRP A 140 -18.39 8.43 0.10
CA TRP A 140 -18.69 7.28 0.93
C TRP A 140 -17.55 6.86 1.89
N LEU A 141 -16.30 7.28 1.64
CA LEU A 141 -15.20 7.07 2.60
C LEU A 141 -15.30 8.01 3.81
N HIS A 142 -15.97 9.16 3.67
CA HIS A 142 -16.19 10.06 4.81
C HIS A 142 -17.16 9.48 5.85
N ASP A 143 -17.99 8.49 5.47
CA ASP A 143 -18.91 7.80 6.39
C ASP A 143 -18.17 6.81 7.31
N ILE A 144 -16.94 6.42 6.98
CA ILE A 144 -16.11 5.57 7.84
C ILE A 144 -15.75 6.36 9.11
N THR A 145 -15.97 5.73 10.26
CA THR A 145 -15.65 6.32 11.56
C THR A 145 -14.67 5.42 12.29
N THR A 146 -13.46 5.91 12.48
CA THR A 146 -12.42 5.34 13.34
C THR A 146 -12.19 6.26 14.53
N GLU A 147 -11.35 5.84 15.49
CA GLU A 147 -11.05 6.67 16.65
C GLU A 147 -10.41 8.01 16.27
N LYS A 148 -9.49 8.01 15.31
CA LYS A 148 -8.71 9.22 15.01
C LYS A 148 -8.22 9.32 13.58
N TYR A 149 -7.72 8.24 12.99
CA TYR A 149 -6.96 8.25 11.75
C TYR A 149 -7.54 7.32 10.70
N LEU A 150 -7.31 7.69 9.44
CA LEU A 150 -7.49 6.86 8.26
C LEU A 150 -6.23 7.02 7.42
N ASN A 151 -5.63 5.92 6.95
CA ASN A 151 -4.57 5.98 5.97
C ASN A 151 -5.07 5.42 4.64
N VAL A 152 -4.69 6.05 3.55
CA VAL A 152 -5.07 5.64 2.19
C VAL A 152 -3.83 5.58 1.32
N GLU A 153 -3.58 4.41 0.77
CA GLU A 153 -2.53 4.25 -0.24
C GLU A 153 -3.10 4.44 -1.64
N THR A 154 -2.35 5.16 -2.47
CA THR A 154 -2.75 5.46 -3.85
C THR A 154 -1.64 5.16 -4.84
N ARG A 155 -2.04 5.03 -6.11
CA ARG A 155 -1.12 5.03 -7.23
C ARG A 155 -1.67 5.91 -8.35
N GLY A 156 -0.94 6.98 -8.69
CA GLY A 156 -1.41 7.98 -9.64
C GLY A 156 -2.78 8.58 -9.26
N GLY A 157 -2.98 8.85 -7.96
CA GLY A 157 -4.23 9.37 -7.41
C GLY A 157 -5.40 8.35 -7.34
N LYS A 158 -5.16 7.08 -7.72
CA LYS A 158 -6.14 5.99 -7.61
C LYS A 158 -5.94 5.24 -6.30
N ILE A 159 -6.98 5.09 -5.49
CA ILE A 159 -6.94 4.36 -4.23
C ILE A 159 -6.63 2.89 -4.48
N ILE A 160 -5.62 2.36 -3.81
CA ILE A 160 -5.25 0.95 -3.88
C ILE A 160 -5.46 0.21 -2.58
N GLU A 161 -5.35 0.88 -1.44
CA GLU A 161 -5.59 0.33 -0.10
C GLU A 161 -6.18 1.40 0.82
N VAL A 162 -6.92 0.96 1.83
CA VAL A 162 -7.46 1.80 2.91
C VAL A 162 -7.18 1.08 4.22
N HIS A 163 -6.56 1.79 5.17
CA HIS A 163 -6.24 1.31 6.50
C HIS A 163 -7.00 2.12 7.54
N LEU A 164 -7.64 1.45 8.49
CA LEU A 164 -8.44 2.09 9.55
C LEU A 164 -7.55 2.50 10.74
N ARG A 165 -6.39 3.01 10.43
CA ARG A 165 -5.33 3.47 11.33
C ARG A 165 -4.50 4.52 10.63
N SER A 166 -3.51 5.09 11.31
CA SER A 166 -2.46 5.87 10.64
C SER A 166 -1.50 4.99 9.86
N GLY A 167 -0.81 5.56 8.90
CA GLY A 167 0.36 4.93 8.29
C GLY A 167 1.45 4.66 9.35
N ASN A 168 2.26 3.63 9.11
CA ASN A 168 3.36 3.28 10.02
C ASN A 168 4.60 4.16 9.84
N ASP A 169 4.50 5.22 9.06
CA ASP A 169 5.61 6.12 8.77
C ASP A 169 5.58 7.28 9.76
N MET A 170 6.36 7.16 10.84
CA MET A 170 6.41 8.07 12.00
C MET A 170 7.06 9.43 11.70
N LEU A 171 6.79 10.04 10.56
CA LEU A 171 7.48 11.26 10.12
C LEU A 171 6.55 12.46 10.00
N TRP A 172 5.50 12.50 10.80
CA TRP A 172 4.47 13.54 10.75
C TRP A 172 4.98 14.96 11.03
N ASP A 173 6.15 15.10 11.64
CA ASP A 173 6.75 16.39 11.99
C ASP A 173 7.73 16.92 10.94
N HIS A 174 7.70 16.40 9.72
CA HIS A 174 8.62 16.81 8.67
C HIS A 174 7.95 17.64 7.58
N ASP A 175 8.66 18.68 7.16
CA ASP A 175 8.21 19.57 6.10
C ASP A 175 8.20 18.90 4.72
N VAL A 176 7.33 19.37 3.84
CA VAL A 176 7.28 18.97 2.42
C VAL A 176 8.66 19.11 1.78
N GLY A 177 9.07 18.07 1.08
CA GLY A 177 10.37 17.94 0.45
C GLY A 177 11.42 17.26 1.33
N THR A 178 11.12 16.94 2.59
CA THR A 178 12.00 16.07 3.40
C THR A 178 12.00 14.67 2.80
N LYS A 179 13.21 14.11 2.64
CA LYS A 179 13.39 12.76 2.12
C LYS A 179 13.77 11.79 3.23
N VAL A 180 13.29 10.58 3.10
CA VAL A 180 13.50 9.50 4.05
C VAL A 180 13.97 8.27 3.32
N ILE A 181 15.09 7.72 3.75
CA ILE A 181 15.71 6.56 3.15
C ILE A 181 15.52 5.37 4.09
N PRO A 182 14.66 4.39 3.75
CA PRO A 182 14.49 3.17 4.54
C PRO A 182 15.80 2.38 4.58
N VAL A 183 16.19 1.94 5.78
CA VAL A 183 17.41 1.15 5.99
C VAL A 183 17.04 -0.32 6.10
N TRP A 184 17.36 -1.09 5.08
CA TRP A 184 17.11 -2.53 5.01
C TRP A 184 18.29 -3.33 5.51
N LYS A 185 18.05 -4.40 6.26
CA LYS A 185 19.11 -5.28 6.78
C LYS A 185 19.94 -5.86 5.64
N GLY A 186 21.25 -5.78 5.79
CA GLY A 186 22.19 -6.35 4.80
C GLY A 186 22.52 -5.44 3.61
N VAL A 187 21.90 -4.27 3.51
CA VAL A 187 22.22 -3.27 2.48
C VAL A 187 23.22 -2.26 3.03
N ASN A 188 24.12 -1.80 2.19
CA ASN A 188 25.14 -0.82 2.56
C ASN A 188 24.62 0.61 2.32
N TYR A 189 24.64 1.44 3.37
CA TYR A 189 24.17 2.83 3.37
C TYR A 189 25.25 3.85 3.73
N LYS A 190 26.52 3.55 3.47
CA LYS A 190 27.66 4.46 3.82
C LYS A 190 27.48 5.89 3.34
N GLU A 191 26.83 6.08 2.20
CA GLU A 191 26.56 7.41 1.66
C GLU A 191 25.59 8.23 2.50
N TYR A 192 24.75 7.60 3.34
CA TYR A 192 23.76 8.26 4.19
C TYR A 192 24.14 8.33 5.67
N GLU A 193 25.28 7.73 6.09
CA GLU A 193 25.71 7.71 7.51
C GLU A 193 25.92 9.12 8.13
N HIS A 194 26.05 10.13 7.29
CA HIS A 194 26.13 11.53 7.74
C HIS A 194 24.79 12.16 8.11
N LEU A 195 23.67 11.48 7.77
CA LEU A 195 22.31 11.93 8.05
C LEU A 195 21.80 11.42 9.40
N PRO A 196 20.84 12.12 10.05
CA PRO A 196 20.17 11.61 11.24
C PRO A 196 19.50 10.26 10.95
N PHE A 197 19.75 9.29 11.85
CA PHE A 197 19.15 7.96 11.78
C PHE A 197 18.06 7.78 12.83
N ILE A 198 16.87 7.41 12.40
CA ILE A 198 15.75 7.05 13.27
C ILE A 198 15.59 5.52 13.22
N LYS A 199 15.80 4.88 14.37
CA LYS A 199 15.70 3.43 14.50
C LYS A 199 14.24 3.00 14.63
N ASN A 200 13.83 1.92 13.95
CA ASN A 200 12.55 1.27 14.22
C ASN A 200 12.51 0.77 15.66
N PHE A 201 11.40 0.99 16.37
CA PHE A 201 11.23 0.56 17.75
C PHE A 201 11.23 -0.97 17.88
N HIS A 202 10.63 -1.66 16.93
CA HIS A 202 10.48 -3.13 16.92
C HIS A 202 10.93 -3.73 15.57
N PRO A 203 12.23 -3.65 15.21
CA PRO A 203 12.70 -4.14 13.92
C PRO A 203 12.51 -5.66 13.75
N GLU A 204 12.29 -6.38 14.84
CA GLU A 204 12.08 -7.82 14.84
C GLU A 204 10.60 -8.22 14.74
N GLU A 205 9.67 -7.35 15.10
CA GLU A 205 8.23 -7.59 15.03
C GLU A 205 7.68 -7.36 13.61
N HIS A 206 8.43 -6.65 12.78
CA HIS A 206 8.14 -6.50 11.35
C HIS A 206 8.70 -7.64 10.49
N LYS A 207 8.78 -8.84 11.02
CA LYS A 207 9.13 -10.05 10.28
C LYS A 207 7.94 -10.50 9.46
N TYR A 208 7.81 -10.01 8.24
CA TYR A 208 6.86 -10.57 7.30
C TYR A 208 7.54 -11.72 6.55
N GLU A 209 7.15 -12.94 6.89
CA GLU A 209 7.53 -14.13 6.14
C GLU A 209 6.61 -14.25 4.91
N ALA A 210 7.05 -13.73 3.78
CA ALA A 210 6.52 -14.18 2.51
C ALA A 210 7.35 -15.40 2.07
N ASP A 211 6.72 -16.54 1.93
CA ASP A 211 7.31 -17.79 1.43
C ASP A 211 8.49 -18.34 2.23
N GLY A 212 8.54 -18.08 3.56
CA GLY A 212 9.61 -18.57 4.43
C GLY A 212 10.94 -17.84 4.26
N ASN A 213 11.02 -16.81 3.46
CA ASN A 213 12.21 -15.97 3.29
C ASN A 213 12.05 -14.65 4.04
N LEU A 214 12.81 -14.47 5.10
CA LEU A 214 13.02 -13.20 5.83
C LEU A 214 13.83 -12.22 4.96
N SER A 215 13.31 -11.77 3.82
CA SER A 215 14.15 -11.07 2.89
C SER A 215 14.40 -9.61 3.26
N ASP A 216 13.43 -8.89 3.86
CA ASP A 216 13.57 -7.45 3.99
C ASP A 216 13.14 -6.94 5.39
N ILE A 217 14.08 -6.93 6.33
CA ILE A 217 13.88 -6.31 7.66
C ILE A 217 14.28 -4.84 7.56
N ARG A 218 13.35 -3.94 7.83
CA ARG A 218 13.61 -2.51 7.93
C ARG A 218 14.14 -2.17 9.33
N LEU A 219 15.37 -1.67 9.40
CA LEU A 219 16.05 -1.33 10.66
C LEU A 219 15.71 0.08 11.17
N GLY A 220 15.29 0.95 10.28
CA GLY A 220 15.01 2.36 10.55
C GLY A 220 15.07 3.20 9.28
N TYR A 221 15.33 4.49 9.45
CA TYR A 221 15.38 5.47 8.36
C TYR A 221 16.50 6.48 8.55
N TYR A 222 17.15 6.87 7.46
CA TYR A 222 17.89 8.14 7.42
C TYR A 222 16.97 9.27 6.98
N VAL A 223 17.08 10.42 7.61
CA VAL A 223 16.27 11.61 7.31
C VAL A 223 17.12 12.67 6.69
N ASN A 224 16.79 13.07 5.45
CA ASN A 224 17.43 14.15 4.72
C ASN A 224 16.47 15.34 4.63
N LYS A 225 16.67 16.31 5.53
CA LYS A 225 15.93 17.58 5.50
C LYS A 225 16.54 18.48 4.44
N LYS A 226 15.68 19.10 3.64
CA LYS A 226 16.12 20.18 2.74
C LYS A 226 16.65 21.37 3.51
#